data_b1d7e5858fe4e6cbcb2f3124471b925f
#
_entry.id   b1d7e5858fe4e6cbcb2f3124471b925f
#
_cell.length_a   1.000
_cell.length_b   1.000
_cell.length_c   1.000
_cell.angle_alpha   90.00
_cell.angle_beta   90.00
_cell.angle_gamma   90.00
#
_symmetry.space_group_name_H-M   'P 1'
#
loop_
_entity.id
_entity.type
_entity.pdbx_description
1 polymer ?
#
loop_
_entity_poly.entity_id
_entity_poly.type
_entity_poly.pdbx_seq_one_letter_code
_entity_poly.pdbx_strand_id
1 'polypeptide(L)'
;LTEPRTYVCYRPDGKLKIDGKLNESSWKKAAPTAPFVDISGEGFPTPKYETTAKMLWDDEYLYVGAVLQEEDIKARLTQRDTIIYYDNDFEVFIDPDSDGHNYFEIETNARGVIFDLMLDKPYRSGGNFMVQWDCPGLKTAIHCEGTLNKSKDKDKYWSVEMAIPHQALTMNFNNPLKAGNTWRINFSRVQWLKGKGPEENWVWTPTGRIDMHMPDRWGYLYFVDKKVGTSQDELVYPYNQAIYKLLWAMFYAQQDNYCLLYTSDAADEGLGV
;
A
#
# COMPACT_ATOMS: atom_id res chain seq x y z
N LEU A 1 9.47 9.04 -14.58
CA LEU A 1 9.12 7.92 -13.68
C LEU A 1 10.08 7.94 -12.50
N THR A 2 9.59 8.18 -11.29
CA THR A 2 10.37 8.06 -10.05
C THR A 2 10.78 6.60 -9.86
N GLU A 3 11.99 6.35 -9.34
CA GLU A 3 12.39 4.98 -8.99
C GLU A 3 11.51 4.48 -7.84
N PRO A 4 10.89 3.30 -7.98
CA PRO A 4 10.12 2.71 -6.90
C PRO A 4 11.01 2.45 -5.68
N ARG A 5 10.46 2.66 -4.49
CA ARG A 5 11.14 2.31 -3.24
C ARG A 5 11.26 0.79 -3.11
N THR A 6 12.18 0.35 -2.29
CA THR A 6 12.47 -1.09 -2.08
C THR A 6 12.44 -1.42 -0.59
N TYR A 7 12.07 -2.65 -0.28
CA TYR A 7 12.11 -3.18 1.08
C TYR A 7 12.59 -4.63 1.06
N VAL A 8 13.56 -4.95 1.89
CA VAL A 8 14.02 -6.33 2.11
C VAL A 8 13.26 -6.93 3.27
N CYS A 9 12.51 -7.98 3.01
CA CYS A 9 11.63 -8.64 3.96
C CYS A 9 12.32 -9.86 4.56
N TYR A 10 12.59 -9.79 5.85
CA TYR A 10 13.25 -10.84 6.62
C TYR A 10 12.25 -11.73 7.34
N ARG A 11 12.71 -12.90 7.77
CA ARG A 11 11.96 -13.75 8.69
C ARG A 11 12.01 -13.19 10.11
N PRO A 12 10.95 -13.32 10.91
CA PRO A 12 10.98 -12.97 12.32
C PRO A 12 11.99 -13.84 13.08
N ASP A 13 12.53 -13.30 14.17
CA ASP A 13 13.44 -14.04 15.07
C ASP A 13 12.70 -14.83 16.16
N GLY A 14 11.39 -14.66 16.25
CA GLY A 14 10.50 -15.32 17.19
C GLY A 14 9.05 -15.20 16.76
N LYS A 15 8.14 -15.76 17.53
CA LYS A 15 6.70 -15.69 17.27
C LYS A 15 6.20 -14.26 17.41
N LEU A 16 5.42 -13.82 16.44
CA LEU A 16 4.69 -12.56 16.48
C LEU A 16 3.31 -12.78 17.10
N LYS A 17 2.88 -11.82 17.91
CA LYS A 17 1.53 -11.76 18.46
C LYS A 17 0.82 -10.59 17.82
N ILE A 18 -0.19 -10.86 17.06
CA ILE A 18 -0.96 -9.82 16.38
C ILE A 18 -1.84 -9.10 17.42
N ASP A 19 -1.32 -8.03 18.01
CA ASP A 19 -2.03 -7.21 19.01
C ASP A 19 -1.94 -5.69 18.75
N GLY A 20 -1.36 -5.31 17.60
CA GLY A 20 -1.25 -3.95 17.13
C GLY A 20 -0.10 -3.13 17.71
N LYS A 21 0.70 -3.68 18.64
CA LYS A 21 1.69 -2.88 19.39
C LYS A 21 3.11 -2.83 18.78
N LEU A 22 3.44 -3.72 17.90
CA LEU A 22 4.74 -3.82 17.23
C LEU A 22 5.94 -3.80 18.23
N ASN A 23 5.80 -4.45 19.37
CA ASN A 23 6.76 -4.38 20.46
C ASN A 23 7.64 -5.62 20.60
N GLU A 24 7.43 -6.67 19.80
CA GLU A 24 8.28 -7.85 19.75
C GLU A 24 9.70 -7.54 19.25
N SER A 25 10.64 -8.40 19.63
CA SER A 25 12.04 -8.31 19.20
C SER A 25 12.18 -8.16 17.70
N SER A 26 11.41 -8.94 16.92
CA SER A 26 11.43 -8.92 15.46
C SER A 26 11.03 -7.55 14.89
N TRP A 27 9.97 -6.95 15.42
CA TRP A 27 9.53 -5.61 14.99
C TRP A 27 10.53 -4.51 15.36
N LYS A 28 11.21 -4.64 16.52
CA LYS A 28 12.26 -3.69 16.92
C LYS A 28 13.47 -3.75 16.00
N LYS A 29 13.80 -4.93 15.48
CA LYS A 29 14.92 -5.15 14.55
C LYS A 29 14.58 -4.85 13.10
N ALA A 30 13.32 -4.99 12.70
CA ALA A 30 12.88 -4.67 11.35
C ALA A 30 13.06 -3.17 11.08
N ALA A 31 13.73 -2.85 9.99
CA ALA A 31 13.87 -1.47 9.54
C ALA A 31 12.50 -0.90 9.14
N PRO A 32 12.15 0.34 9.52
CA PRO A 32 10.96 0.97 8.98
C PRO A 32 11.17 1.32 7.50
N THR A 33 10.08 1.43 6.78
CA THR A 33 10.08 2.09 5.46
C THR A 33 10.53 3.54 5.60
N ALA A 34 10.94 4.17 4.50
CA ALA A 34 10.98 5.62 4.47
C ALA A 34 9.58 6.19 4.81
N PRO A 35 9.50 7.36 5.46
CA PRO A 35 8.22 8.00 5.75
C PRO A 35 7.38 8.18 4.48
N PHE A 36 6.05 8.13 4.66
CA PHE A 36 5.12 8.36 3.57
C PHE A 36 5.23 9.79 3.07
N VAL A 37 4.93 9.98 1.81
CA VAL A 37 4.93 11.26 1.10
C VAL A 37 3.56 11.48 0.44
N ASP A 38 3.31 12.68 -0.05
CA ASP A 38 2.13 12.93 -0.88
C ASP A 38 2.10 11.98 -2.09
N ILE A 39 0.94 11.47 -2.43
CA ILE A 39 0.75 10.51 -3.54
C ILE A 39 1.23 11.06 -4.89
N SER A 40 1.17 12.38 -5.08
CA SER A 40 1.65 13.06 -6.29
C SER A 40 3.18 13.17 -6.34
N GLY A 41 3.87 12.96 -5.23
CA GLY A 41 5.32 12.88 -5.15
C GLY A 41 6.04 14.20 -4.91
N GLU A 42 7.22 14.35 -5.52
CA GLU A 42 8.10 15.50 -5.32
C GLU A 42 7.43 16.82 -5.73
N GLY A 43 7.64 17.86 -4.95
CA GLY A 43 7.04 19.19 -5.16
C GLY A 43 5.70 19.40 -4.47
N PHE A 44 5.13 18.36 -3.88
CA PHE A 44 3.89 18.45 -3.08
C PHE A 44 4.19 18.58 -1.59
N PRO A 45 3.22 19.05 -0.77
CA PRO A 45 3.42 19.27 0.65
C PRO A 45 3.84 17.99 1.39
N THR A 46 4.75 18.13 2.34
CA THR A 46 5.06 17.03 3.25
C THR A 46 3.84 16.67 4.11
N PRO A 47 3.50 15.40 4.27
CA PRO A 47 2.45 14.95 5.17
C PRO A 47 2.56 15.58 6.56
N LYS A 48 1.42 16.02 7.11
CA LYS A 48 1.39 16.63 8.46
C LYS A 48 1.82 15.63 9.54
N TYR A 49 1.48 14.37 9.36
CA TYR A 49 1.74 13.30 10.32
C TYR A 49 2.61 12.23 9.68
N GLU A 50 3.65 11.82 10.38
CA GLU A 50 4.51 10.75 9.91
C GLU A 50 3.79 9.40 9.92
N THR A 51 4.01 8.64 8.87
CA THR A 51 3.60 7.25 8.76
C THR A 51 4.77 6.42 8.27
N THR A 52 5.01 5.30 8.93
CA THR A 52 6.01 4.30 8.51
C THR A 52 5.43 2.91 8.64
N ALA A 53 5.89 1.99 7.80
CA ALA A 53 5.52 0.59 7.86
C ALA A 53 6.78 -0.30 8.01
N LYS A 54 6.57 -1.52 8.46
CA LYS A 54 7.57 -2.58 8.55
C LYS A 54 6.98 -3.87 8.02
N MET A 55 7.81 -4.73 7.46
CA MET A 55 7.37 -6.01 6.94
C MET A 55 8.29 -7.14 7.39
N LEU A 56 7.70 -8.29 7.67
CA LEU A 56 8.35 -9.56 7.97
C LEU A 56 7.57 -10.68 7.26
N TRP A 57 8.14 -11.86 7.12
CA TRP A 57 7.46 -12.99 6.49
C TRP A 57 7.89 -14.33 7.08
N ASP A 58 7.00 -15.32 7.03
CA ASP A 58 7.32 -16.71 7.31
C ASP A 58 6.65 -17.64 6.29
N ASP A 59 6.54 -18.92 6.59
CA ASP A 59 5.98 -19.90 5.66
C ASP A 59 4.46 -19.81 5.50
N GLU A 60 3.77 -19.02 6.34
CA GLU A 60 2.32 -18.86 6.30
C GLU A 60 1.89 -17.42 5.96
N TYR A 61 2.62 -16.41 6.47
CA TYR A 61 2.17 -15.02 6.46
C TYR A 61 3.20 -14.04 5.92
N LEU A 62 2.70 -13.04 5.21
CA LEU A 62 3.31 -11.73 5.15
C LEU A 62 2.79 -10.93 6.36
N TYR A 63 3.69 -10.43 7.18
CA TYR A 63 3.38 -9.56 8.30
C TYR A 63 3.61 -8.10 7.91
N VAL A 64 2.63 -7.25 8.16
CA VAL A 64 2.72 -5.80 7.97
C VAL A 64 2.41 -5.12 9.29
N GLY A 65 3.30 -4.25 9.73
CA GLY A 65 3.07 -3.39 10.89
C GLY A 65 3.26 -1.94 10.49
N ALA A 66 2.32 -1.06 10.81
CA ALA A 66 2.44 0.36 10.54
C ALA A 66 2.15 1.21 11.77
N VAL A 67 2.83 2.35 11.85
CA VAL A 67 2.61 3.38 12.87
C VAL A 67 2.21 4.67 12.17
N LEU A 68 1.06 5.20 12.54
CA LEU A 68 0.47 6.40 11.97
C LEU A 68 0.35 7.45 13.08
N GLN A 69 1.21 8.47 13.05
CA GLN A 69 1.08 9.59 13.98
C GLN A 69 -0.26 10.30 13.75
N GLU A 70 -0.96 10.63 14.83
CA GLU A 70 -2.29 11.24 14.77
C GLU A 70 -2.61 11.94 16.08
N GLU A 71 -2.98 13.23 16.00
CA GLU A 71 -3.30 14.03 17.17
C GLU A 71 -4.78 13.95 17.60
N ASP A 72 -5.64 13.39 16.75
CA ASP A 72 -7.10 13.26 16.98
C ASP A 72 -7.58 11.98 16.26
N ILE A 73 -7.36 10.83 16.91
CA ILE A 73 -7.68 9.51 16.33
C ILE A 73 -9.17 9.36 16.14
N LYS A 74 -9.58 9.22 14.88
CA LYS A 74 -10.99 9.10 14.49
C LYS A 74 -11.22 7.88 13.61
N ALA A 75 -12.33 7.20 13.91
CA ALA A 75 -12.90 6.20 13.04
C ALA A 75 -14.41 6.11 13.32
N ARG A 76 -15.23 6.33 12.30
CA ARG A 76 -16.69 6.36 12.38
C ARG A 76 -17.30 5.10 11.83
N LEU A 77 -16.70 4.55 10.79
CA LEU A 77 -17.19 3.36 10.11
C LEU A 77 -17.00 2.13 10.99
N THR A 78 -18.03 1.27 11.04
CA THR A 78 -18.11 0.13 11.93
C THR A 78 -18.47 -1.18 11.24
N GLN A 79 -18.84 -1.15 9.97
CA GLN A 79 -19.27 -2.32 9.20
C GLN A 79 -18.16 -2.76 8.25
N ARG A 80 -17.86 -4.06 8.23
CA ARG A 80 -16.97 -4.67 7.25
C ARG A 80 -17.48 -4.37 5.83
N ASP A 81 -16.58 -4.27 4.90
CA ASP A 81 -16.84 -4.02 3.46
C ASP A 81 -17.55 -2.70 3.17
N THR A 82 -17.42 -1.76 4.09
CA THR A 82 -17.73 -0.36 3.84
C THR A 82 -16.49 0.31 3.26
N ILE A 83 -16.67 1.24 2.34
CA ILE A 83 -15.58 2.02 1.76
C ILE A 83 -14.87 2.81 2.86
N ILE A 84 -13.69 2.32 3.26
CA ILE A 84 -12.97 2.78 4.46
C ILE A 84 -12.33 4.14 4.29
N TYR A 85 -11.91 4.53 3.09
CA TYR A 85 -11.27 5.83 2.86
C TYR A 85 -12.15 7.06 3.23
N TYR A 86 -13.43 6.87 3.55
CA TYR A 86 -14.25 7.92 4.16
C TYR A 86 -13.93 8.18 5.65
N ASP A 87 -13.11 7.34 6.26
CA ASP A 87 -12.41 7.60 7.53
C ASP A 87 -10.92 7.88 7.26
N ASN A 88 -10.17 8.22 8.32
CA ASN A 88 -8.71 8.07 8.29
C ASN A 88 -8.40 6.58 8.31
N ASP A 89 -7.51 6.13 7.42
CA ASP A 89 -7.26 4.72 7.23
C ASP A 89 -5.77 4.37 7.02
N PHE A 90 -5.54 3.10 6.82
CA PHE A 90 -4.29 2.52 6.32
C PHE A 90 -4.64 1.41 5.33
N GLU A 91 -4.02 1.47 4.18
CA GLU A 91 -4.27 0.59 3.06
C GLU A 91 -3.00 -0.16 2.65
N VAL A 92 -3.16 -1.41 2.26
CA VAL A 92 -2.09 -2.28 1.76
C VAL A 92 -2.48 -2.77 0.36
N PHE A 93 -1.65 -2.48 -0.62
CA PHE A 93 -1.80 -2.92 -2.01
C PHE A 93 -0.71 -3.93 -2.34
N ILE A 94 -1.07 -5.10 -2.86
CA ILE A 94 -0.15 -6.23 -3.07
C ILE A 94 -0.38 -6.85 -4.45
N ASP A 95 0.70 -6.93 -5.24
CA ASP A 95 0.75 -7.67 -6.50
C ASP A 95 1.84 -8.73 -6.40
N PRO A 96 1.47 -10.01 -6.16
CA PRO A 96 2.42 -11.05 -5.78
C PRO A 96 3.33 -11.56 -6.90
N ASP A 97 2.96 -11.38 -8.16
CA ASP A 97 3.78 -11.81 -9.31
C ASP A 97 4.32 -10.64 -10.14
N SER A 98 3.97 -9.41 -9.71
CA SER A 98 4.47 -8.16 -10.27
C SER A 98 4.09 -7.93 -11.74
N ASP A 99 3.00 -8.53 -12.22
CA ASP A 99 2.53 -8.40 -13.59
C ASP A 99 1.49 -7.29 -13.79
N GLY A 100 1.03 -6.67 -12.69
CA GLY A 100 0.06 -5.58 -12.68
C GLY A 100 -1.39 -6.04 -12.80
N HIS A 101 -1.65 -7.34 -12.66
CA HIS A 101 -2.98 -7.95 -12.73
C HIS A 101 -3.26 -8.78 -11.47
N ASN A 102 -4.53 -9.05 -11.20
CA ASN A 102 -4.96 -9.89 -10.08
C ASN A 102 -4.33 -9.50 -8.75
N TYR A 103 -4.28 -8.20 -8.48
CA TYR A 103 -3.70 -7.65 -7.26
C TYR A 103 -4.76 -7.43 -6.19
N PHE A 104 -4.31 -7.24 -4.97
CA PHE A 104 -5.14 -7.21 -3.78
C PHE A 104 -5.01 -5.89 -3.03
N GLU A 105 -6.09 -5.51 -2.37
CA GLU A 105 -6.18 -4.35 -1.52
C GLU A 105 -6.82 -4.73 -0.19
N ILE A 106 -6.24 -4.24 0.92
CA ILE A 106 -6.75 -4.43 2.27
C ILE A 106 -6.68 -3.08 2.99
N GLU A 107 -7.82 -2.54 3.34
CA GLU A 107 -7.95 -1.29 4.06
C GLU A 107 -8.39 -1.51 5.51
N THR A 108 -7.97 -0.64 6.41
CA THR A 108 -8.46 -0.63 7.79
C THR A 108 -8.45 0.75 8.41
N ASN A 109 -9.44 1.06 9.23
CA ASN A 109 -9.46 2.25 10.06
C ASN A 109 -8.96 1.97 11.49
N ALA A 110 -8.86 3.00 12.32
CA ALA A 110 -8.42 2.88 13.71
C ALA A 110 -9.37 2.09 14.64
N ARG A 111 -10.50 1.57 14.13
CA ARG A 111 -11.35 0.58 14.80
C ARG A 111 -11.02 -0.86 14.46
N GLY A 112 -10.21 -1.08 13.41
CA GLY A 112 -9.96 -2.41 12.89
C GLY A 112 -11.08 -2.93 11.98
N VAL A 113 -11.90 -2.05 11.44
CA VAL A 113 -12.86 -2.42 10.39
C VAL A 113 -12.09 -2.67 9.11
N ILE A 114 -12.38 -3.76 8.44
CA ILE A 114 -11.69 -4.19 7.22
C ILE A 114 -12.58 -3.97 6.01
N PHE A 115 -11.99 -3.47 4.95
CA PHE A 115 -12.46 -3.57 3.58
C PHE A 115 -11.35 -4.21 2.76
N ASP A 116 -11.64 -5.33 2.12
CA ASP A 116 -10.65 -6.05 1.32
C ASP A 116 -11.27 -6.48 -0.01
N LEU A 117 -10.50 -6.38 -1.06
CA LEU A 117 -10.95 -6.66 -2.42
C LEU A 117 -9.80 -7.12 -3.30
N MET A 118 -10.17 -7.66 -4.43
CA MET A 118 -9.25 -8.03 -5.49
C MET A 118 -9.61 -7.28 -6.76
N LEU A 119 -8.60 -6.89 -7.54
CA LEU A 119 -8.77 -6.29 -8.86
C LEU A 119 -8.11 -7.17 -9.92
N ASP A 120 -8.82 -7.39 -11.03
CA ASP A 120 -8.26 -8.14 -12.16
C ASP A 120 -7.17 -7.36 -12.90
N LYS A 121 -7.28 -6.03 -12.96
CA LYS A 121 -6.32 -5.09 -13.55
C LYS A 121 -6.62 -3.65 -13.10
N PRO A 122 -5.72 -2.69 -13.34
CA PRO A 122 -5.97 -1.28 -13.02
C PRO A 122 -7.24 -0.70 -13.66
N TYR A 123 -7.93 0.17 -12.93
CA TYR A 123 -9.14 0.84 -13.43
C TYR A 123 -8.92 1.56 -14.76
N ARG A 124 -7.76 2.21 -14.94
CA ARG A 124 -7.38 2.87 -16.22
C ARG A 124 -7.32 1.93 -17.42
N SER A 125 -7.20 0.62 -17.16
CA SER A 125 -7.20 -0.43 -18.18
C SER A 125 -8.54 -1.15 -18.29
N GLY A 126 -9.62 -0.57 -17.71
CA GLY A 126 -10.95 -1.15 -17.67
C GLY A 126 -11.04 -2.34 -16.70
N GLY A 127 -10.32 -2.28 -15.58
CA GLY A 127 -10.33 -3.30 -14.55
C GLY A 127 -11.64 -3.35 -13.77
N ASN A 128 -11.94 -4.56 -13.28
CA ASN A 128 -13.06 -4.82 -12.38
C ASN A 128 -12.53 -5.08 -10.97
N PHE A 129 -13.30 -4.66 -9.98
CA PHE A 129 -13.02 -4.95 -8.59
C PHE A 129 -14.00 -6.00 -8.06
N MET A 130 -13.50 -6.89 -7.22
CA MET A 130 -14.26 -7.97 -6.62
C MET A 130 -14.30 -7.77 -5.10
N VAL A 131 -15.32 -7.05 -4.64
CA VAL A 131 -15.56 -6.79 -3.20
C VAL A 131 -16.05 -8.02 -2.44
N GLN A 132 -16.43 -9.09 -3.14
CA GLN A 132 -16.81 -10.35 -2.53
C GLN A 132 -15.61 -11.22 -2.15
N TRP A 133 -14.42 -10.78 -2.53
CA TRP A 133 -13.21 -11.44 -2.09
C TRP A 133 -12.87 -10.99 -0.66
N ASP A 134 -12.91 -11.91 0.25
CA ASP A 134 -12.38 -11.73 1.61
C ASP A 134 -11.01 -12.40 1.69
N CYS A 135 -10.03 -11.78 2.33
CA CYS A 135 -8.72 -12.38 2.56
C CYS A 135 -8.83 -13.51 3.60
N PRO A 136 -8.88 -14.79 3.17
CA PRO A 136 -9.13 -15.88 4.10
C PRO A 136 -7.96 -16.06 5.07
N GLY A 137 -8.28 -16.06 6.37
CA GLY A 137 -7.29 -16.23 7.43
C GLY A 137 -6.51 -14.94 7.79
N LEU A 138 -6.88 -13.80 7.26
CA LEU A 138 -6.35 -12.50 7.66
C LEU A 138 -6.49 -12.30 9.17
N LYS A 139 -5.42 -11.88 9.83
CA LYS A 139 -5.43 -11.46 11.23
C LYS A 139 -5.01 -10.00 11.29
N THR A 140 -5.78 -9.18 11.98
CA THR A 140 -5.48 -7.77 12.17
C THR A 140 -5.68 -7.35 13.61
N ALA A 141 -4.90 -6.40 14.08
CA ALA A 141 -5.09 -5.76 15.37
C ALA A 141 -4.68 -4.29 15.30
N ILE A 142 -5.41 -3.48 16.05
CA ILE A 142 -5.16 -2.03 16.17
C ILE A 142 -4.76 -1.72 17.61
N HIS A 143 -3.80 -0.82 17.76
CA HIS A 143 -3.50 -0.19 19.04
C HIS A 143 -3.55 1.33 18.90
N CYS A 144 -4.20 2.02 19.84
CA CYS A 144 -4.25 3.47 19.90
C CYS A 144 -3.47 3.96 21.12
N GLU A 145 -2.44 4.77 20.91
CA GLU A 145 -1.79 5.54 21.96
C GLU A 145 -2.50 6.88 22.09
N GLY A 146 -3.71 6.82 22.64
CA GLY A 146 -4.67 7.90 22.73
C GLY A 146 -6.09 7.39 22.92
N THR A 147 -7.08 8.19 22.62
CA THR A 147 -8.49 7.87 22.80
C THR A 147 -9.30 8.06 21.54
N LEU A 148 -9.82 6.97 21.02
CA LEU A 148 -10.61 6.97 19.79
C LEU A 148 -11.85 7.87 19.90
N ASN A 149 -12.03 8.77 18.92
CA ASN A 149 -13.19 9.67 18.78
C ASN A 149 -13.37 10.69 19.92
N LYS A 150 -12.31 11.08 20.61
CA LYS A 150 -12.35 12.11 21.66
C LYS A 150 -11.44 13.29 21.31
N SER A 151 -11.95 14.27 20.59
CA SER A 151 -11.17 15.44 20.13
C SER A 151 -10.81 16.47 21.20
N LYS A 152 -11.00 16.18 22.48
CA LYS A 152 -10.69 17.10 23.61
C LYS A 152 -9.31 16.87 24.20
N ASP A 153 -8.74 15.71 24.00
CA ASP A 153 -7.38 15.33 24.37
C ASP A 153 -6.47 15.33 23.13
N LYS A 154 -5.22 15.12 23.34
CA LYS A 154 -4.23 15.04 22.28
C LYS A 154 -3.68 13.63 22.22
N ASP A 155 -3.98 12.92 21.14
CA ASP A 155 -3.47 11.60 20.85
C ASP A 155 -2.02 11.66 20.34
N LYS A 156 -1.37 10.51 20.22
CA LYS A 156 -0.02 10.41 19.69
C LYS A 156 0.03 9.67 18.36
N TYR A 157 -0.53 8.46 18.34
CA TYR A 157 -0.54 7.61 17.14
C TYR A 157 -1.56 6.48 17.30
N TRP A 158 -1.89 5.87 16.19
CA TRP A 158 -2.43 4.52 16.17
C TRP A 158 -1.50 3.62 15.34
N SER A 159 -1.56 2.34 15.60
CA SER A 159 -0.79 1.36 14.88
C SER A 159 -1.65 0.18 14.47
N VAL A 160 -1.29 -0.41 13.36
CA VAL A 160 -1.92 -1.62 12.83
C VAL A 160 -0.88 -2.72 12.71
N GLU A 161 -1.28 -3.93 12.99
CA GLU A 161 -0.52 -5.14 12.78
C GLU A 161 -1.38 -6.14 12.03
N MET A 162 -0.86 -6.65 10.92
CA MET A 162 -1.55 -7.60 10.06
C MET A 162 -0.71 -8.84 9.85
N ALA A 163 -1.34 -10.02 9.87
CA ALA A 163 -0.77 -11.25 9.33
C ALA A 163 -1.63 -11.69 8.15
N ILE A 164 -1.11 -11.51 6.95
CA ILE A 164 -1.78 -11.75 5.68
C ILE A 164 -1.33 -13.11 5.15
N PRO A 165 -2.20 -14.13 5.09
CA PRO A 165 -1.81 -15.43 4.56
C PRO A 165 -1.39 -15.29 3.10
N HIS A 166 -0.14 -15.60 2.77
CA HIS A 166 0.30 -15.47 1.39
C HIS A 166 -0.41 -16.43 0.42
N GLN A 167 -0.97 -17.55 0.92
CA GLN A 167 -1.84 -18.40 0.12
C GLN A 167 -3.15 -17.73 -0.30
N ALA A 168 -3.66 -16.77 0.47
CA ALA A 168 -4.85 -16.01 0.12
C ALA A 168 -4.62 -15.11 -1.10
N LEU A 169 -3.37 -14.73 -1.33
CA LEU A 169 -2.93 -13.85 -2.40
C LEU A 169 -2.50 -14.59 -3.68
N THR A 170 -2.62 -15.90 -3.68
CA THR A 170 -2.25 -16.73 -4.84
C THR A 170 -3.51 -17.25 -5.51
N MET A 171 -4.10 -16.56 -6.44
CA MET A 171 -5.26 -16.98 -7.24
C MET A 171 -5.10 -18.38 -7.88
N ASN A 172 -4.96 -19.46 -7.06
CA ASN A 172 -4.68 -20.83 -7.49
C ASN A 172 -3.33 -21.03 -8.22
N PHE A 173 -2.40 -20.10 -8.10
CA PHE A 173 -1.06 -20.33 -8.61
C PHE A 173 -0.31 -21.27 -7.67
N ASN A 174 0.11 -22.41 -8.17
CA ASN A 174 1.01 -23.36 -7.48
C ASN A 174 2.42 -22.76 -7.28
N ASN A 175 2.49 -21.49 -6.92
CA ASN A 175 3.74 -20.79 -6.71
C ASN A 175 3.81 -20.23 -5.28
N PRO A 176 4.12 -21.08 -4.30
CA PRO A 176 4.23 -20.65 -2.92
C PRO A 176 5.33 -19.58 -2.79
N LEU A 177 5.12 -18.62 -1.91
CA LEU A 177 6.13 -17.62 -1.59
C LEU A 177 7.44 -18.30 -1.17
N LYS A 178 8.55 -17.87 -1.77
CA LYS A 178 9.91 -18.37 -1.51
C LYS A 178 10.88 -17.23 -1.34
N ALA A 179 11.96 -17.47 -0.62
CA ALA A 179 13.11 -16.59 -0.64
C ALA A 179 13.62 -16.37 -2.08
N GLY A 180 13.99 -15.15 -2.38
CA GLY A 180 14.35 -14.72 -3.72
C GLY A 180 13.17 -14.22 -4.57
N ASN A 181 11.94 -14.42 -4.13
CA ASN A 181 10.80 -13.78 -4.80
C ASN A 181 10.78 -12.28 -4.56
N THR A 182 10.20 -11.57 -5.50
CA THR A 182 9.96 -10.13 -5.43
C THR A 182 8.50 -9.87 -5.77
N TRP A 183 7.80 -9.17 -4.88
CA TRP A 183 6.43 -8.70 -5.10
C TRP A 183 6.40 -7.19 -5.32
N ARG A 184 5.33 -6.68 -5.89
CA ARG A 184 4.98 -5.28 -5.82
C ARG A 184 4.10 -5.04 -4.60
N ILE A 185 4.40 -4.00 -3.86
CA ILE A 185 3.62 -3.60 -2.70
C ILE A 185 3.62 -2.08 -2.56
N ASN A 186 2.53 -1.52 -2.11
CA ASN A 186 2.48 -0.13 -1.69
C ASN A 186 1.56 0.01 -0.47
N PHE A 187 1.70 1.13 0.20
CA PHE A 187 0.86 1.51 1.32
C PHE A 187 0.30 2.88 1.07
N SER A 188 -0.94 3.08 1.47
CA SER A 188 -1.59 4.38 1.49
C SER A 188 -2.14 4.68 2.89
N ARG A 189 -2.30 5.94 3.15
CA ARG A 189 -3.04 6.51 4.26
C ARG A 189 -3.91 7.62 3.72
N VAL A 190 -5.22 7.47 3.81
CA VAL A 190 -6.15 8.57 3.59
C VAL A 190 -6.29 9.35 4.88
N GLN A 191 -6.12 10.66 4.80
CA GLN A 191 -6.15 11.54 5.95
C GLN A 191 -7.14 12.69 5.75
N TRP A 192 -8.14 12.74 6.60
CA TRP A 192 -9.09 13.84 6.71
C TRP A 192 -8.63 14.83 7.78
N LEU A 193 -8.06 15.95 7.35
CA LEU A 193 -7.61 16.99 8.28
C LEU A 193 -8.76 17.93 8.64
N LYS A 194 -8.94 18.17 9.94
CA LYS A 194 -9.99 19.04 10.44
C LYS A 194 -9.89 20.47 9.86
N GLY A 195 -10.98 20.93 9.26
CA GLY A 195 -11.09 22.29 8.71
C GLY A 195 -10.31 22.52 7.42
N LYS A 196 -9.78 21.45 6.81
CA LYS A 196 -9.19 21.47 5.47
C LYS A 196 -10.10 20.79 4.46
N GLY A 197 -9.86 21.01 3.19
CA GLY A 197 -10.63 20.54 2.05
C GLY A 197 -10.76 19.02 1.92
N PRO A 198 -10.61 18.46 0.71
CA PRO A 198 -10.70 17.02 0.50
C PRO A 198 -9.63 16.26 1.31
N GLU A 199 -9.76 14.94 1.34
CA GLU A 199 -8.77 14.05 1.93
C GLU A 199 -7.38 14.30 1.35
N GLU A 200 -6.36 14.08 2.16
CA GLU A 200 -4.97 14.00 1.74
C GLU A 200 -4.59 12.52 1.60
N ASN A 201 -3.89 12.17 0.53
CA ASN A 201 -3.45 10.81 0.24
C ASN A 201 -1.94 10.71 0.41
N TRP A 202 -1.49 9.99 1.43
CA TRP A 202 -0.08 9.82 1.76
C TRP A 202 0.35 8.38 1.55
N VAL A 203 1.42 8.17 0.82
CA VAL A 203 1.81 6.83 0.35
C VAL A 203 3.28 6.53 0.61
N TRP A 204 3.61 5.24 0.72
CA TRP A 204 5.00 4.82 0.82
C TRP A 204 5.75 5.12 -0.49
N THR A 205 5.25 4.68 -1.64
CA THR A 205 5.84 4.98 -2.95
C THR A 205 4.88 5.84 -3.77
N PRO A 206 5.26 7.07 -4.15
CA PRO A 206 4.38 7.97 -4.87
C PRO A 206 4.06 7.41 -6.26
N THR A 207 2.79 7.45 -6.63
CA THR A 207 2.32 7.04 -7.96
C THR A 207 2.40 8.19 -8.97
N GLY A 208 2.51 9.44 -8.48
CA GLY A 208 2.52 10.66 -9.30
C GLY A 208 1.15 11.14 -9.74
N ARG A 209 0.08 10.49 -9.28
CA ARG A 209 -1.33 10.85 -9.51
C ARG A 209 -2.14 10.47 -8.28
N ILE A 210 -3.31 11.06 -8.09
CA ILE A 210 -4.28 10.61 -7.08
C ILE A 210 -4.97 9.33 -7.58
N ASP A 211 -4.22 8.26 -7.60
CA ASP A 211 -4.64 6.92 -8.01
C ASP A 211 -3.66 5.89 -7.43
N MET A 212 -4.13 5.05 -6.53
CA MET A 212 -3.33 3.96 -5.97
C MET A 212 -3.24 2.75 -6.88
N HIS A 213 -4.19 2.59 -7.82
CA HIS A 213 -4.28 1.44 -8.72
C HIS A 213 -3.28 1.51 -9.88
N MET A 214 -2.01 1.72 -9.52
CA MET A 214 -0.88 1.80 -10.43
C MET A 214 0.24 0.84 -9.99
N PRO A 215 0.03 -0.49 -10.05
CA PRO A 215 0.99 -1.48 -9.56
C PRO A 215 2.39 -1.35 -10.19
N ASP A 216 2.47 -0.83 -11.40
CA ASP A 216 3.75 -0.48 -12.05
C ASP A 216 4.56 0.59 -11.32
N ARG A 217 3.92 1.39 -10.44
CA ARG A 217 4.54 2.44 -9.62
C ARG A 217 4.81 2.02 -8.18
N TRP A 218 4.27 0.87 -7.74
CA TRP A 218 4.47 0.38 -6.37
C TRP A 218 5.92 -0.02 -6.11
N GLY A 219 6.28 -0.05 -4.84
CA GLY A 219 7.58 -0.47 -4.38
C GLY A 219 7.84 -1.96 -4.61
N TYR A 220 9.08 -2.36 -4.43
CA TYR A 220 9.49 -3.76 -4.47
C TYR A 220 9.67 -4.32 -3.07
N LEU A 221 9.09 -5.47 -2.83
CA LEU A 221 9.26 -6.27 -1.62
C LEU A 221 10.06 -7.52 -1.96
N TYR A 222 11.29 -7.61 -1.47
CA TYR A 222 12.20 -8.72 -1.72
C TYR A 222 12.31 -9.64 -0.51
N PHE A 223 12.02 -10.93 -0.68
CA PHE A 223 11.97 -11.92 0.40
C PHE A 223 13.29 -12.65 0.57
N VAL A 224 13.85 -12.65 1.78
CA VAL A 224 15.09 -13.35 2.10
C VAL A 224 14.88 -14.37 3.22
N ASP A 225 15.51 -15.54 3.13
CA ASP A 225 15.44 -16.62 4.12
C ASP A 225 16.50 -16.42 5.22
N LYS A 226 16.44 -15.27 5.87
CA LYS A 226 17.31 -14.90 6.98
C LYS A 226 16.49 -14.23 8.09
N LYS A 227 16.87 -14.44 9.33
CA LYS A 227 16.21 -13.77 10.46
C LYS A 227 16.55 -12.29 10.47
N VAL A 228 15.58 -11.47 10.83
CA VAL A 228 15.73 -10.03 10.97
C VAL A 228 16.88 -9.67 11.94
N GLY A 229 17.70 -8.70 11.54
CA GLY A 229 18.86 -8.25 12.33
C GLY A 229 20.10 -9.13 12.21
N THR A 230 20.13 -10.15 11.34
CA THR A 230 21.31 -11.03 11.16
C THR A 230 22.16 -10.66 9.94
N SER A 231 21.62 -9.89 9.01
CA SER A 231 22.33 -9.45 7.79
C SER A 231 21.75 -8.15 7.26
N GLN A 232 22.45 -7.54 6.33
CA GLN A 232 21.96 -6.46 5.50
C GLN A 232 22.02 -6.97 4.07
N ASP A 233 20.87 -7.21 3.49
CA ASP A 233 20.72 -7.67 2.11
C ASP A 233 20.17 -6.51 1.27
N GLU A 234 20.52 -6.52 -0.01
CA GLU A 234 20.03 -5.55 -0.98
C GLU A 234 19.11 -6.24 -1.98
N LEU A 235 18.14 -5.50 -2.49
CA LEU A 235 17.28 -5.99 -3.55
C LEU A 235 18.11 -6.24 -4.81
N VAL A 236 18.00 -7.45 -5.33
CA VAL A 236 18.41 -7.74 -6.69
C VAL A 236 17.21 -7.47 -7.59
N TYR A 237 17.28 -6.40 -8.38
CA TYR A 237 16.22 -6.08 -9.32
C TYR A 237 16.01 -7.20 -10.34
N PRO A 238 14.75 -7.52 -10.71
CA PRO A 238 14.50 -8.47 -11.79
C PRO A 238 15.23 -8.08 -13.07
N TYR A 239 15.79 -9.04 -13.77
CA TYR A 239 16.58 -8.82 -15.01
C TYR A 239 15.88 -7.91 -16.02
N ASN A 240 14.57 -8.01 -16.12
CA ASN A 240 13.77 -7.26 -17.10
C ASN A 240 13.34 -5.87 -16.62
N GLN A 241 13.72 -5.43 -15.42
CA GLN A 241 13.20 -4.17 -14.86
C GLN A 241 13.44 -2.96 -15.76
N ALA A 242 14.66 -2.83 -16.32
CA ALA A 242 14.98 -1.72 -17.19
C ALA A 242 14.10 -1.71 -18.45
N ILE A 243 13.76 -2.89 -18.97
CA ILE A 243 12.86 -3.06 -20.11
C ILE A 243 11.43 -2.66 -19.73
N TYR A 244 10.92 -3.16 -18.61
CA TYR A 244 9.58 -2.79 -18.15
C TYR A 244 9.46 -1.29 -17.88
N LYS A 245 10.47 -0.67 -17.27
CA LYS A 245 10.51 0.78 -17.05
C LYS A 245 10.41 1.56 -18.35
N LEU A 246 11.13 1.12 -19.40
CA LEU A 246 11.06 1.72 -20.72
C LEU A 246 9.68 1.54 -21.36
N LEU A 247 9.13 0.33 -21.32
CA LEU A 247 7.80 0.04 -21.85
C LEU A 247 6.70 0.87 -21.17
N TRP A 248 6.77 1.01 -19.86
CA TRP A 248 5.84 1.86 -19.11
C TRP A 248 6.01 3.34 -19.45
N ALA A 249 7.25 3.82 -19.62
CA ALA A 249 7.49 5.19 -20.07
C ALA A 249 6.87 5.45 -21.45
N MET A 250 7.00 4.50 -22.37
CA MET A 250 6.37 4.57 -23.70
C MET A 250 4.84 4.55 -23.61
N PHE A 251 4.27 3.67 -22.78
CA PHE A 251 2.83 3.61 -22.55
C PHE A 251 2.27 4.94 -22.04
N TYR A 252 2.88 5.53 -21.02
CA TYR A 252 2.42 6.82 -20.50
C TYR A 252 2.57 7.96 -21.52
N ALA A 253 3.68 7.98 -22.27
CA ALA A 253 3.86 8.97 -23.32
C ALA A 253 2.80 8.83 -24.43
N GLN A 254 2.38 7.62 -24.76
CA GLN A 254 1.29 7.39 -25.73
C GLN A 254 -0.05 7.85 -25.16
N GLN A 255 -0.35 7.57 -23.91
CA GLN A 255 -1.59 8.02 -23.25
C GLN A 255 -1.68 9.55 -23.22
N ASP A 256 -0.61 10.22 -22.86
CA ASP A 256 -0.56 11.68 -22.80
C ASP A 256 -0.72 12.29 -24.21
N ASN A 257 -0.11 11.71 -25.23
CA ASN A 257 -0.26 12.15 -26.62
C ASN A 257 -1.65 11.85 -27.19
N TYR A 258 -2.25 10.70 -26.85
CA TYR A 258 -3.61 10.37 -27.29
C TYR A 258 -4.63 11.37 -26.75
N CYS A 259 -4.52 11.76 -25.49
CA CYS A 259 -5.37 12.80 -24.91
C CYS A 259 -5.20 14.15 -25.60
N LEU A 260 -3.96 14.54 -25.97
CA LEU A 260 -3.71 15.79 -26.68
C LEU A 260 -4.26 15.79 -28.12
N LEU A 261 -4.09 14.71 -28.86
CA LEU A 261 -4.62 14.57 -30.22
C LEU A 261 -6.14 14.57 -30.26
N TYR A 262 -6.77 13.81 -29.33
CA TYR A 262 -8.24 13.73 -29.28
C TYR A 262 -8.89 15.08 -28.90
N THR A 263 -8.25 15.85 -28.02
CA THR A 263 -8.74 17.20 -27.67
C THR A 263 -8.51 18.21 -28.80
N SER A 264 -7.46 18.07 -29.62
CA SER A 264 -7.23 18.92 -30.78
C SER A 264 -8.18 18.60 -31.93
N ASP A 265 -8.43 17.33 -32.25
CA ASP A 265 -9.36 16.93 -33.30
C ASP A 265 -10.82 17.34 -32.96
N ALA A 266 -11.23 17.23 -31.70
CA ALA A 266 -12.55 17.70 -31.27
C ALA A 266 -12.72 19.23 -31.36
N ALA A 267 -11.63 19.98 -31.31
CA ALA A 267 -11.64 21.44 -31.50
C ALA A 267 -11.72 21.84 -32.98
N ASP A 268 -11.14 21.03 -33.88
CA ASP A 268 -11.17 21.28 -35.32
C ASP A 268 -12.54 20.88 -35.97
N GLU A 269 -13.21 19.86 -35.44
CA GLU A 269 -14.55 19.48 -35.91
C GLU A 269 -15.64 20.51 -35.53
N GLY A 270 -15.39 21.41 -34.59
CA GLY A 270 -16.32 22.49 -34.17
C GLY A 270 -16.31 23.74 -35.04
N LEU A 271 -15.44 23.83 -36.05
CA LEU A 271 -15.30 25.00 -36.93
C LEU A 271 -15.83 24.77 -38.35
N GLY A 272 -16.56 23.69 -38.57
CA GLY A 272 -17.22 23.39 -39.86
C GLY A 272 -18.71 23.62 -39.82
N VAL A 273 -19.15 24.84 -40.00
CA VAL A 273 -20.31 25.37 -40.79
C VAL A 273 -20.61 26.80 -40.39
#